data_a81ea0e122c4faa9d7d8e99c04439602
#
_entry.id   a81ea0e122c4faa9d7d8e99c04439602
#
_cell.length_a   1.000
_cell.length_b   1.000
_cell.length_c   1.000
_cell.angle_alpha   90.00
_cell.angle_beta   90.00
_cell.angle_gamma   90.00
#
_symmetry.space_group_name_H-M   'P 1'
#
loop_
_entity.id
_entity.type
_entity.pdbx_description
1 polymer ?
#
loop_
_entity_poly.entity_id
_entity_poly.type
_entity_poly.pdbx_seq_one_letter_code
_entity_poly.pdbx_strand_id
1 'polypeptide(L)'
;MLFYYSILLTYFLKIAFDFNFVVYILSSFGVFLLLKHFLLPFFDVEISTILDALFSLETSENTCYIVSCLTFEEEIDIPTILIKLRQNIAKFPQFNKMKKHFNMKFGVCYWTKSSNFTLENHFEVINTVFENDEALYEFMAKHVNEIKFPKNIPKWKLFLLKNLPGNKSAFVMKISHGMVDGISLMNFLMTVGESKE
;
A
#
# COMPACT_ATOMS: atom_id res chain seq x y z
N MET A 1 -3.64 -20.36 6.38
CA MET A 1 -4.96 -20.87 6.11
C MET A 1 -5.12 -21.48 4.70
N LEU A 2 -4.66 -20.85 3.60
CA LEU A 2 -4.62 -21.51 2.26
C LEU A 2 -3.90 -22.85 2.29
N PHE A 3 -2.78 -22.92 3.01
CA PHE A 3 -2.09 -24.19 3.26
C PHE A 3 -2.97 -25.18 4.03
N TYR A 4 -3.77 -24.72 4.99
CA TYR A 4 -4.71 -25.55 5.73
C TYR A 4 -5.83 -26.09 4.83
N TYR A 5 -6.38 -25.28 3.94
CA TYR A 5 -7.38 -25.75 2.95
C TYR A 5 -6.76 -26.71 1.93
N SER A 6 -5.51 -26.50 1.52
CA SER A 6 -4.83 -27.46 0.66
C SER A 6 -4.64 -28.81 1.37
N ILE A 7 -4.33 -28.77 2.68
CA ILE A 7 -4.24 -29.99 3.50
C ILE A 7 -5.60 -30.68 3.61
N LEU A 8 -6.67 -29.93 3.88
CA LEU A 8 -8.03 -30.51 3.95
C LEU A 8 -8.45 -31.16 2.63
N LEU A 9 -8.20 -30.48 1.51
CA LEU A 9 -8.53 -31.00 0.19
C LEU A 9 -7.76 -32.28 -0.10
N THR A 10 -6.45 -32.31 0.16
CA THR A 10 -5.63 -33.49 -0.06
C THR A 10 -5.86 -34.58 0.99
N TYR A 11 -6.34 -34.25 2.20
CA TYR A 11 -6.82 -35.24 3.16
C TYR A 11 -8.08 -35.98 2.62
N PHE A 12 -8.98 -35.23 2.02
CA PHE A 12 -10.14 -35.81 1.33
C PHE A 12 -9.71 -36.70 0.16
N LEU A 13 -8.75 -36.26 -0.64
CA LEU A 13 -8.15 -37.05 -1.71
C LEU A 13 -7.44 -38.31 -1.18
N LYS A 14 -6.76 -38.20 -0.03
CA LYS A 14 -6.15 -39.38 0.63
C LYS A 14 -7.17 -40.44 0.98
N ILE A 15 -8.29 -40.04 1.61
CA ILE A 15 -9.39 -40.97 1.94
C ILE A 15 -9.96 -41.64 0.68
N ALA A 16 -10.09 -40.85 -0.41
CA ALA A 16 -10.66 -41.34 -1.66
C ALA A 16 -9.72 -42.25 -2.46
N PHE A 17 -8.38 -42.04 -2.35
CA PHE A 17 -7.39 -42.70 -3.22
C PHE A 17 -6.28 -43.45 -2.48
N ASP A 18 -6.36 -43.59 -1.16
CA ASP A 18 -5.40 -44.33 -0.30
C ASP A 18 -3.93 -43.89 -0.50
N PHE A 19 -3.68 -42.57 -0.63
CA PHE A 19 -2.35 -42.02 -0.82
C PHE A 19 -1.48 -42.24 0.40
N ASN A 20 -0.20 -42.59 0.20
CA ASN A 20 0.77 -42.61 1.29
C ASN A 20 1.10 -41.19 1.80
N PHE A 21 1.67 -41.10 2.99
CA PHE A 21 1.92 -39.82 3.69
C PHE A 21 2.76 -38.82 2.86
N VAL A 22 3.77 -39.31 2.14
CA VAL A 22 4.64 -38.49 1.29
C VAL A 22 3.86 -37.86 0.14
N VAL A 23 3.05 -38.69 -0.56
CA VAL A 23 2.20 -38.21 -1.66
C VAL A 23 1.18 -37.19 -1.15
N TYR A 24 0.64 -37.43 0.06
CA TYR A 24 -0.26 -36.47 0.71
C TYR A 24 0.39 -35.11 0.93
N ILE A 25 1.61 -35.06 1.50
CA ILE A 25 2.34 -33.79 1.72
C ILE A 25 2.68 -33.11 0.40
N LEU A 26 3.23 -33.83 -0.56
CA LEU A 26 3.60 -33.29 -1.87
C LEU A 26 2.39 -32.75 -2.63
N SER A 27 1.28 -33.46 -2.62
CA SER A 27 0.05 -32.99 -3.26
C SER A 27 -0.55 -31.78 -2.55
N SER A 28 -0.52 -31.73 -1.21
CA SER A 28 -0.96 -30.55 -0.44
C SER A 28 -0.15 -29.31 -0.78
N PHE A 29 1.16 -29.47 -0.88
CA PHE A 29 2.07 -28.39 -1.27
C PHE A 29 1.87 -27.97 -2.73
N GLY A 30 1.69 -28.92 -3.64
CA GLY A 30 1.36 -28.67 -5.05
C GLY A 30 0.06 -27.88 -5.21
N VAL A 31 -1.01 -28.30 -4.53
CA VAL A 31 -2.29 -27.56 -4.52
C VAL A 31 -2.12 -26.15 -3.95
N PHE A 32 -1.37 -26.01 -2.87
CA PHE A 32 -1.06 -24.68 -2.30
C PHE A 32 -0.36 -23.78 -3.32
N LEU A 33 0.67 -24.30 -4.02
CA LEU A 33 1.39 -23.55 -5.05
C LEU A 33 0.47 -23.17 -6.23
N LEU A 34 -0.36 -24.09 -6.70
CA LEU A 34 -1.35 -23.81 -7.76
C LEU A 34 -2.31 -22.70 -7.34
N LEU A 35 -2.87 -22.78 -6.14
CA LEU A 35 -3.76 -21.75 -5.61
C LEU A 35 -3.04 -20.40 -5.54
N LYS A 36 -1.83 -20.37 -4.97
CA LYS A 36 -1.06 -19.14 -4.78
C LYS A 36 -0.62 -18.48 -6.07
N HIS A 37 -0.11 -19.27 -7.03
CA HIS A 37 0.56 -18.70 -8.21
C HIS A 37 -0.33 -18.59 -9.45
N PHE A 38 -1.41 -19.36 -9.52
CA PHE A 38 -2.29 -19.37 -10.70
C PHE A 38 -3.70 -18.87 -10.38
N LEU A 39 -4.34 -19.39 -9.35
CA LEU A 39 -5.74 -19.05 -9.09
C LEU A 39 -5.91 -17.67 -8.49
N LEU A 40 -5.14 -17.33 -7.46
CA LEU A 40 -5.28 -16.04 -6.78
C LEU A 40 -4.92 -14.83 -7.64
N PRO A 41 -3.84 -14.84 -8.45
CA PRO A 41 -3.55 -13.73 -9.37
C PRO A 41 -4.65 -13.53 -10.42
N PHE A 42 -5.32 -14.60 -10.86
CA PHE A 42 -6.45 -14.51 -11.78
C PHE A 42 -7.62 -13.67 -11.21
N PHE A 43 -7.78 -13.65 -9.89
CA PHE A 43 -8.77 -12.82 -9.21
C PHE A 43 -8.20 -11.50 -8.65
N ASP A 44 -7.03 -11.05 -9.10
CA ASP A 44 -6.32 -9.88 -8.56
C ASP A 44 -6.08 -9.97 -7.02
N VAL A 45 -5.95 -11.18 -6.50
CA VAL A 45 -5.68 -11.44 -5.08
C VAL A 45 -4.21 -11.79 -4.90
N GLU A 46 -3.53 -11.06 -4.02
CA GLU A 46 -2.14 -11.29 -3.64
C GLU A 46 -2.07 -11.61 -2.14
N ILE A 47 -1.51 -12.77 -1.79
CA ILE A 47 -1.32 -13.11 -0.37
C ILE A 47 -0.28 -12.17 0.22
N SER A 48 -0.63 -11.58 1.35
CA SER A 48 0.25 -10.70 2.10
C SER A 48 1.45 -11.47 2.67
N THR A 49 2.62 -10.84 2.69
CA THR A 49 3.74 -11.34 3.48
C THR A 49 3.40 -11.22 4.98
N ILE A 50 4.14 -11.93 5.82
CA ILE A 50 3.93 -11.85 7.28
C ILE A 50 4.19 -10.43 7.79
N LEU A 51 5.22 -9.77 7.29
CA LEU A 51 5.56 -8.39 7.69
C LEU A 51 4.49 -7.39 7.22
N ASP A 52 4.07 -7.48 5.96
CA ASP A 52 2.98 -6.62 5.46
C ASP A 52 1.70 -6.83 6.27
N ALA A 53 1.38 -8.08 6.62
CA ALA A 53 0.21 -8.39 7.44
C ALA A 53 0.34 -7.78 8.83
N LEU A 54 1.49 -7.93 9.48
CA LEU A 54 1.75 -7.39 10.81
C LEU A 54 1.55 -5.87 10.86
N PHE A 55 2.08 -5.14 9.87
CA PHE A 55 1.96 -3.69 9.79
C PHE A 55 0.61 -3.19 9.22
N SER A 56 -0.19 -4.07 8.61
CA SER A 56 -1.51 -3.72 8.06
C SER A 56 -2.67 -4.08 8.98
N LEU A 57 -2.43 -4.91 9.99
CA LEU A 57 -3.42 -5.25 11.02
C LEU A 57 -3.56 -4.07 11.99
N GLU A 58 -4.59 -3.28 11.76
CA GLU A 58 -4.91 -2.12 12.58
C GLU A 58 -6.01 -2.46 13.57
N THR A 59 -5.87 -1.92 14.76
CA THR A 59 -6.92 -1.84 15.78
C THR A 59 -7.35 -0.40 15.96
N SER A 60 -8.42 -0.15 16.72
CA SER A 60 -8.82 1.22 17.09
C SER A 60 -7.73 1.99 17.84
N GLU A 61 -6.84 1.28 18.51
CA GLU A 61 -5.81 1.84 19.40
C GLU A 61 -4.41 1.78 18.80
N ASN A 62 -4.19 0.93 17.79
CA ASN A 62 -2.88 0.74 17.18
C ASN A 62 -2.97 0.81 15.65
N THR A 63 -2.42 1.89 15.11
CA THR A 63 -2.32 2.13 13.66
C THR A 63 -0.85 2.30 13.30
N CYS A 64 -0.40 1.67 12.23
CA CYS A 64 0.97 1.72 11.77
C CYS A 64 1.07 2.48 10.45
N TYR A 65 1.21 3.80 10.53
CA TYR A 65 1.39 4.68 9.38
C TYR A 65 2.77 5.32 9.38
N ILE A 66 3.30 5.51 8.18
CA ILE A 66 4.45 6.38 7.92
C ILE A 66 3.90 7.72 7.50
N VAL A 67 4.35 8.79 8.15
CA VAL A 67 4.16 10.17 7.69
C VAL A 67 5.52 10.71 7.31
N SER A 68 5.69 11.11 6.05
CA SER A 68 6.94 11.63 5.51
C SER A 68 6.72 13.00 4.90
N CYS A 69 7.73 13.84 4.97
CA CYS A 69 7.76 15.18 4.35
C CYS A 69 9.03 15.28 3.50
N LEU A 70 8.87 15.75 2.27
CA LEU A 70 9.95 16.04 1.33
C LEU A 70 9.75 17.49 0.84
N THR A 71 10.70 18.38 1.16
CA THR A 71 10.65 19.79 0.77
C THR A 71 11.39 20.01 -0.54
N PHE A 72 10.93 20.99 -1.32
CA PHE A 72 11.51 21.41 -2.59
C PHE A 72 11.80 22.91 -2.52
N GLU A 73 12.93 23.33 -3.07
CA GLU A 73 13.36 24.72 -3.08
C GLU A 73 12.52 25.61 -4.02
N GLU A 74 11.69 24.98 -4.86
CA GLU A 74 10.86 25.66 -5.86
C GLU A 74 9.39 25.24 -5.74
N GLU A 75 8.52 26.04 -6.33
CA GLU A 75 7.11 25.68 -6.44
C GLU A 75 6.91 24.58 -7.49
N ILE A 76 6.23 23.52 -7.11
CA ILE A 76 5.99 22.36 -7.95
C ILE A 76 4.74 22.55 -8.82
N ASP A 77 4.86 22.22 -10.10
CA ASP A 77 3.75 22.21 -11.05
C ASP A 77 2.82 20.99 -10.84
N ILE A 78 1.57 21.26 -10.43
CA ILE A 78 0.58 20.22 -10.11
C ILE A 78 0.28 19.29 -11.28
N PRO A 79 -0.01 19.78 -12.50
CA PRO A 79 -0.25 18.92 -13.66
C PRO A 79 0.88 17.92 -13.92
N THR A 80 2.13 18.38 -13.86
CA THR A 80 3.31 17.54 -14.03
C THR A 80 3.39 16.45 -12.97
N ILE A 81 3.13 16.78 -11.72
CA ILE A 81 3.13 15.81 -10.61
C ILE A 81 2.06 14.74 -10.80
N LEU A 82 0.85 15.11 -11.14
CA LEU A 82 -0.23 14.14 -11.36
C LEU A 82 0.07 13.19 -12.52
N ILE A 83 0.68 13.69 -13.60
CA ILE A 83 1.13 12.85 -14.71
C ILE A 83 2.18 11.85 -14.24
N LYS A 84 3.21 12.30 -13.50
CA LYS A 84 4.27 11.45 -12.97
C LYS A 84 3.73 10.40 -11.99
N LEU A 85 2.85 10.79 -11.08
CA LEU A 85 2.19 9.86 -10.17
C LEU A 85 1.46 8.74 -10.92
N ARG A 86 0.67 9.09 -11.94
CA ARG A 86 -0.04 8.10 -12.77
C ARG A 86 0.93 7.18 -13.48
N GLN A 87 1.98 7.73 -14.09
CA GLN A 87 3.00 6.97 -14.80
C GLN A 87 3.76 6.02 -13.85
N ASN A 88 4.18 6.50 -12.69
CA ASN A 88 4.95 5.70 -11.73
C ASN A 88 4.10 4.56 -11.14
N ILE A 89 2.86 4.85 -10.73
CA ILE A 89 1.95 3.81 -10.22
C ILE A 89 1.59 2.78 -11.31
N ALA A 90 1.59 3.18 -12.59
CA ALA A 90 1.32 2.25 -13.70
C ALA A 90 2.55 1.42 -14.08
N LYS A 91 3.73 2.05 -14.12
CA LYS A 91 4.97 1.48 -14.69
C LYS A 91 5.70 0.56 -13.72
N PHE A 92 5.74 0.91 -12.43
CA PHE A 92 6.57 0.22 -11.46
C PHE A 92 5.77 -0.82 -10.64
N PRO A 93 6.09 -2.13 -10.78
CA PRO A 93 5.38 -3.20 -10.08
C PRO A 93 5.36 -3.05 -8.56
N GLN A 94 6.44 -2.49 -7.96
CA GLN A 94 6.53 -2.25 -6.53
C GLN A 94 5.43 -1.30 -6.01
N PHE A 95 4.85 -0.45 -6.87
CA PHE A 95 3.77 0.46 -6.51
C PHE A 95 2.37 -0.10 -6.79
N ASN A 96 2.26 -1.36 -7.22
CA ASN A 96 0.96 -2.00 -7.43
C ASN A 96 0.10 -2.04 -6.16
N LYS A 97 0.73 -2.15 -4.99
CA LYS A 97 0.01 -2.11 -3.70
C LYS A 97 -0.74 -0.78 -3.48
N MET A 98 -0.28 0.32 -4.11
CA MET A 98 -0.96 1.63 -4.02
C MET A 98 -2.36 1.64 -4.64
N LYS A 99 -2.72 0.64 -5.44
CA LYS A 99 -4.07 0.44 -6.01
C LYS A 99 -4.88 -0.61 -5.23
N LYS A 100 -4.28 -1.23 -4.22
CA LYS A 100 -4.86 -2.36 -3.49
C LYS A 100 -5.20 -1.94 -2.05
N HIS A 101 -6.17 -2.62 -1.48
CA HIS A 101 -6.44 -2.53 -0.06
C HIS A 101 -6.18 -3.88 0.61
N PHE A 102 -5.82 -3.81 1.88
CA PHE A 102 -5.53 -4.96 2.70
C PHE A 102 -6.82 -5.56 3.25
N ASN A 103 -6.89 -6.89 3.26
CA ASN A 103 -8.01 -7.65 3.78
C ASN A 103 -7.51 -8.78 4.68
N MET A 104 -8.36 -9.14 5.64
CA MET A 104 -8.19 -10.35 6.42
C MET A 104 -9.52 -11.12 6.44
N LYS A 105 -9.50 -12.36 5.97
CA LYS A 105 -10.66 -13.24 6.02
C LYS A 105 -10.24 -14.63 6.41
N PHE A 106 -10.91 -15.21 7.40
CA PHE A 106 -10.59 -16.53 7.95
C PHE A 106 -9.11 -16.72 8.32
N GLY A 107 -8.46 -15.68 8.88
CA GLY A 107 -7.04 -15.69 9.25
C GLY A 107 -6.05 -15.60 8.08
N VAL A 108 -6.51 -15.44 6.85
CA VAL A 108 -5.65 -15.15 5.69
C VAL A 108 -5.61 -13.65 5.47
N CYS A 109 -4.39 -13.11 5.39
CA CYS A 109 -4.12 -11.72 5.04
C CYS A 109 -3.77 -11.63 3.56
N TYR A 110 -4.43 -10.71 2.84
CA TYR A 110 -4.25 -10.58 1.40
C TYR A 110 -4.58 -9.17 0.91
N TRP A 111 -4.02 -8.85 -0.25
CA TRP A 111 -4.26 -7.61 -0.98
C TRP A 111 -5.21 -7.86 -2.15
N THR A 112 -6.18 -6.97 -2.33
CA THR A 112 -7.07 -6.98 -3.50
C THR A 112 -7.13 -5.60 -4.12
N LYS A 113 -7.34 -5.54 -5.43
CA LYS A 113 -7.54 -4.30 -6.15
C LYS A 113 -8.75 -3.56 -5.62
N SER A 114 -8.61 -2.27 -5.38
CA SER A 114 -9.74 -1.41 -5.01
C SER A 114 -10.53 -1.04 -6.25
N SER A 115 -11.82 -1.37 -6.28
CA SER A 115 -12.73 -0.99 -7.37
C SER A 115 -12.94 0.52 -7.47
N ASN A 116 -12.77 1.23 -6.35
CA ASN A 116 -13.01 2.66 -6.22
C ASN A 116 -11.71 3.47 -6.17
N PHE A 117 -10.60 2.89 -6.63
CA PHE A 117 -9.34 3.62 -6.67
C PHE A 117 -9.38 4.67 -7.78
N THR A 118 -9.26 5.93 -7.38
CA THR A 118 -8.94 7.07 -8.26
C THR A 118 -7.78 7.84 -7.65
N LEU A 119 -6.82 8.26 -8.47
CA LEU A 119 -5.64 8.98 -7.99
C LEU A 119 -6.04 10.29 -7.30
N GLU A 120 -7.08 10.93 -7.80
CA GLU A 120 -7.60 12.20 -7.32
C GLU A 120 -8.06 12.13 -5.85
N ASN A 121 -8.56 10.98 -5.40
CA ASN A 121 -8.95 10.77 -4.01
C ASN A 121 -7.74 10.61 -3.08
N HIS A 122 -6.57 10.33 -3.65
CA HIS A 122 -5.31 10.12 -2.92
C HIS A 122 -4.34 11.30 -3.01
N PHE A 123 -4.75 12.39 -3.66
CA PHE A 123 -3.94 13.59 -3.84
C PHE A 123 -4.73 14.82 -3.42
N GLU A 124 -4.10 15.71 -2.64
CA GLU A 124 -4.71 16.96 -2.20
C GLU A 124 -3.69 18.09 -2.24
N VAL A 125 -4.14 19.26 -2.72
CA VAL A 125 -3.32 20.47 -2.73
C VAL A 125 -3.73 21.35 -1.57
N ILE A 126 -2.76 21.69 -0.74
CA ILE A 126 -2.93 22.58 0.41
C ILE A 126 -2.34 23.95 0.06
N ASN A 127 -3.19 24.96 0.00
CA ASN A 127 -2.81 26.33 -0.32
C ASN A 127 -2.64 27.22 0.92
N THR A 128 -2.63 26.63 2.11
CA THR A 128 -2.38 27.34 3.37
C THR A 128 -0.98 27.91 3.38
N VAL A 129 -0.84 29.14 3.82
CA VAL A 129 0.48 29.77 4.04
C VAL A 129 1.04 29.25 5.36
N PHE A 130 2.25 28.72 5.31
CA PHE A 130 2.99 28.26 6.47
C PHE A 130 4.04 29.31 6.84
N GLU A 131 3.95 29.88 8.04
CA GLU A 131 4.85 30.95 8.47
C GLU A 131 6.26 30.44 8.82
N ASN A 132 6.34 29.18 9.26
CA ASN A 132 7.59 28.53 9.69
C ASN A 132 7.44 27.01 9.68
N ASP A 133 8.54 26.31 9.96
CA ASP A 133 8.56 24.85 10.01
C ASP A 133 7.68 24.27 11.13
N GLU A 134 7.50 25.03 12.21
CA GLU A 134 6.66 24.62 13.34
C GLU A 134 5.18 24.50 12.93
N ALA A 135 4.70 25.46 12.13
CA ALA A 135 3.36 25.43 11.55
C ALA A 135 3.18 24.23 10.60
N LEU A 136 4.23 23.88 9.85
CA LEU A 136 4.24 22.67 9.02
C LEU A 136 4.15 21.39 9.87
N TYR A 137 4.94 21.28 10.92
CA TYR A 137 4.90 20.12 11.83
C TYR A 137 3.56 20.00 12.55
N GLU A 138 2.97 21.12 12.97
CA GLU A 138 1.64 21.12 13.57
C GLU A 138 0.56 20.66 12.58
N PHE A 139 0.64 21.09 11.33
CA PHE A 139 -0.24 20.60 10.25
C PHE A 139 -0.10 19.08 10.06
N MET A 140 1.13 18.58 10.02
CA MET A 140 1.38 17.14 9.89
C MET A 140 0.82 16.37 11.09
N ALA A 141 1.05 16.86 12.30
CA ALA A 141 0.61 16.19 13.53
C ALA A 141 -0.91 16.19 13.69
N LYS A 142 -1.57 17.30 13.40
CA LYS A 142 -3.02 17.46 13.60
C LYS A 142 -3.82 17.04 12.36
N HIS A 143 -3.48 17.54 11.19
CA HIS A 143 -4.29 17.32 10.00
C HIS A 143 -3.98 15.98 9.32
N VAL A 144 -2.71 15.73 9.06
CA VAL A 144 -2.30 14.52 8.31
C VAL A 144 -2.42 13.27 9.18
N ASN A 145 -1.97 13.35 10.44
CA ASN A 145 -1.98 12.18 11.33
C ASN A 145 -3.39 11.73 11.72
N GLU A 146 -4.34 12.66 11.84
CA GLU A 146 -5.73 12.36 12.22
C GLU A 146 -6.57 11.79 11.08
N ILE A 147 -6.10 11.83 9.83
CA ILE A 147 -6.84 11.26 8.69
C ILE A 147 -7.06 9.77 8.89
N LYS A 148 -8.32 9.37 8.83
CA LYS A 148 -8.74 7.97 8.83
C LYS A 148 -9.09 7.52 7.43
N PHE A 149 -8.51 6.41 7.00
CA PHE A 149 -8.82 5.83 5.70
C PHE A 149 -10.08 4.96 5.77
N PRO A 150 -11.01 5.11 4.82
CA PRO A 150 -12.17 4.23 4.72
C PRO A 150 -11.74 2.77 4.47
N LYS A 151 -12.61 1.83 4.81
CA LYS A 151 -12.43 0.42 4.45
C LYS A 151 -12.46 0.26 2.93
N ASN A 152 -11.75 -0.72 2.41
CA ASN A 152 -11.70 -1.09 0.98
C ASN A 152 -11.08 -0.02 0.06
N ILE A 153 -10.37 0.95 0.62
CA ILE A 153 -9.59 1.94 -0.12
C ILE A 153 -8.12 1.76 0.24
N PRO A 154 -7.17 1.96 -0.70
CA PRO A 154 -5.75 1.97 -0.40
C PRO A 154 -5.43 3.01 0.67
N LYS A 155 -4.67 2.61 1.69
CA LYS A 155 -4.40 3.45 2.86
C LYS A 155 -3.19 4.34 2.67
N TRP A 156 -3.30 5.29 1.75
CA TRP A 156 -2.29 6.33 1.54
C TRP A 156 -2.94 7.62 1.04
N LYS A 157 -2.29 8.74 1.30
CA LYS A 157 -2.65 10.05 0.76
C LYS A 157 -1.41 10.91 0.66
N LEU A 158 -1.29 11.64 -0.44
CA LEU A 158 -0.23 12.59 -0.74
C LEU A 158 -0.81 14.01 -0.74
N PHE A 159 -0.21 14.89 0.04
CA PHE A 159 -0.50 16.31 0.09
C PHE A 159 0.63 17.06 -0.60
N LEU A 160 0.29 17.96 -1.50
CA LEU A 160 1.19 18.97 -2.00
C LEU A 160 0.91 20.27 -1.25
N LEU A 161 1.86 20.68 -0.44
CA LEU A 161 1.83 21.94 0.28
C LEU A 161 2.54 23.01 -0.55
N LYS A 162 1.84 24.13 -0.76
CA LYS A 162 2.37 25.32 -1.40
C LYS A 162 2.56 26.43 -0.35
N ASN A 163 3.24 27.50 -0.77
CA ASN A 163 3.42 28.68 0.07
C ASN A 163 4.17 28.43 1.38
N LEU A 164 5.20 27.56 1.35
CA LEU A 164 6.13 27.45 2.45
C LEU A 164 7.09 28.65 2.46
N PRO A 165 7.75 28.95 3.61
CA PRO A 165 8.73 30.02 3.70
C PRO A 165 9.81 29.91 2.61
N GLY A 166 10.15 31.03 1.98
CA GLY A 166 11.12 31.07 0.90
C GLY A 166 10.60 30.61 -0.46
N ASN A 167 9.28 30.64 -0.69
CA ASN A 167 8.62 30.18 -1.93
C ASN A 167 8.85 28.69 -2.24
N LYS A 168 8.98 27.90 -1.18
CA LYS A 168 9.17 26.46 -1.24
C LYS A 168 7.84 25.72 -1.33
N SER A 169 7.93 24.45 -1.68
CA SER A 169 6.80 23.52 -1.61
C SER A 169 7.21 22.22 -0.91
N ALA A 170 6.24 21.41 -0.50
CA ALA A 170 6.53 20.12 0.09
C ALA A 170 5.51 19.06 -0.32
N PHE A 171 5.99 17.82 -0.41
CA PHE A 171 5.15 16.64 -0.35
C PHE A 171 5.06 16.15 1.09
N VAL A 172 3.84 15.99 1.57
CA VAL A 172 3.58 15.26 2.81
C VAL A 172 2.78 14.03 2.47
N MET A 173 3.28 12.86 2.81
CA MET A 173 2.61 11.60 2.51
C MET A 173 2.33 10.84 3.80
N LYS A 174 1.07 10.41 3.94
CA LYS A 174 0.66 9.41 4.93
C LYS A 174 0.36 8.09 4.22
N ILE A 175 0.97 7.01 4.67
CA ILE A 175 0.80 5.69 4.08
C ILE A 175 0.88 4.59 5.14
N SER A 176 0.04 3.55 5.00
CA SER A 176 0.15 2.36 5.86
C SER A 176 1.49 1.65 5.65
N HIS A 177 2.19 1.34 6.74
CA HIS A 177 3.52 0.72 6.71
C HIS A 177 3.52 -0.66 6.03
N GLY A 178 2.40 -1.38 6.04
CA GLY A 178 2.27 -2.65 5.32
C GLY A 178 2.24 -2.51 3.78
N MET A 179 2.06 -1.29 3.25
CA MET A 179 2.03 -1.06 1.79
C MET A 179 3.42 -0.84 1.21
N VAL A 180 4.31 -0.17 1.95
CA VAL A 180 5.66 0.20 1.53
C VAL A 180 6.61 0.17 2.72
N ASP A 181 7.87 -0.14 2.47
CA ASP A 181 8.97 0.17 3.38
C ASP A 181 9.51 1.59 3.16
N GLY A 182 10.34 2.07 4.08
CA GLY A 182 10.87 3.43 4.04
C GLY A 182 11.71 3.72 2.79
N ILE A 183 12.47 2.74 2.29
CA ILE A 183 13.31 2.89 1.08
C ILE A 183 12.44 3.00 -0.16
N SER A 184 11.44 2.12 -0.30
CA SER A 184 10.49 2.16 -1.40
C SER A 184 9.68 3.46 -1.42
N LEU A 185 9.31 3.97 -0.23
CA LEU A 185 8.62 5.25 -0.10
C LEU A 185 9.50 6.43 -0.56
N MET A 186 10.75 6.48 -0.11
CA MET A 186 11.69 7.51 -0.55
C MET A 186 11.90 7.49 -2.06
N ASN A 187 12.13 6.32 -2.63
CA ASN A 187 12.25 6.15 -4.07
C ASN A 187 11.01 6.65 -4.82
N PHE A 188 9.81 6.36 -4.30
CA PHE A 188 8.56 6.85 -4.87
C PHE A 188 8.49 8.37 -4.87
N LEU A 189 8.74 9.01 -3.74
CA LEU A 189 8.69 10.46 -3.60
C LEU A 189 9.74 11.16 -4.46
N MET A 190 10.96 10.63 -4.52
CA MET A 190 12.03 11.15 -5.37
C MET A 190 11.66 11.09 -6.85
N THR A 191 11.19 9.93 -7.34
CA THR A 191 10.79 9.79 -8.76
C THR A 191 9.60 10.66 -9.15
N VAL A 192 8.75 11.04 -8.19
CA VAL A 192 7.66 11.98 -8.42
C VAL A 192 8.18 13.42 -8.40
N GLY A 193 9.12 13.73 -7.50
CA GLY A 193 9.67 15.07 -7.31
C GLY A 193 10.74 15.50 -8.33
N GLU A 194 11.42 14.54 -9.01
CA GLU A 194 12.45 14.89 -9.99
C GLU A 194 11.88 15.76 -11.11
N SER A 195 12.44 16.96 -11.28
CA SER A 195 12.21 17.76 -12.47
C SER A 195 12.88 17.05 -13.67
N LYS A 196 12.24 17.04 -14.82
CA LYS A 196 12.95 16.67 -16.07
C LYS A 196 13.92 17.80 -16.37
N GLU A 197 15.23 17.48 -16.35
CA GLU A 197 16.20 18.24 -17.13
C GLU A 197 15.88 18.15 -18.62
#